data_81c15e33df2ad3ae363a2f51ab84b22d
#
_entry.id   81c15e33df2ad3ae363a2f51ab84b22d
#
_cell.length_a   1.000
_cell.length_b   1.000
_cell.length_c   1.000
_cell.angle_alpha   90.00
_cell.angle_beta   90.00
_cell.angle_gamma   90.00
#
_symmetry.space_group_name_H-M   'P 1'
#
loop_
_entity.id
_entity.type
_entity.pdbx_description
1 polymer ?
#
loop_
_entity_poly.entity_id
_entity_poly.type
_entity_poly.pdbx_seq_one_letter_code
_entity_poly.pdbx_strand_id
1 'polypeptide(L)'
;VLESGRFLGVILPLLSAFAWALGIVVQKKWPIEGDPVATTGYQLLIGAVIAIFCLFVTGQSLPDELSGPVLGAFAFHIIGATSMAYLLWFTILDRNSASTSAMLSFAVPVVGVLSAMLLVGDRPSLADIAGFAAILLAAGLAMKASLAQASTRRG
;
A
#
# COMPACT_ATOMS: atom_id res chain seq x y z
N VAL A 1 17.83 -14.46 -18.77
CA VAL A 1 17.33 -13.08 -18.72
C VAL A 1 15.85 -13.04 -18.30
N LEU A 2 14.98 -13.91 -18.86
CA LEU A 2 13.54 -13.96 -18.49
C LEU A 2 13.30 -14.46 -17.06
N GLU A 3 14.12 -15.39 -16.55
CA GLU A 3 14.02 -15.89 -15.17
C GLU A 3 14.42 -14.83 -14.14
N SER A 4 15.44 -14.03 -14.41
CA SER A 4 15.88 -12.94 -13.54
C SER A 4 14.79 -11.87 -13.40
N GLY A 5 14.10 -11.52 -14.48
CA GLY A 5 12.99 -10.57 -14.45
C GLY A 5 11.77 -11.07 -13.64
N ARG A 6 11.47 -12.36 -13.75
CA ARG A 6 10.40 -12.98 -12.93
C ARG A 6 10.76 -12.98 -11.44
N PHE A 7 12.00 -13.30 -11.10
CA PHE A 7 12.47 -13.31 -9.73
C PHE A 7 12.38 -11.92 -9.10
N LEU A 8 12.89 -10.89 -9.78
CA LEU A 8 12.80 -9.50 -9.32
C LEU A 8 11.34 -9.04 -9.20
N GLY A 9 10.46 -9.45 -10.12
CA GLY A 9 9.04 -9.14 -10.08
C GLY A 9 8.32 -9.69 -8.85
N VAL A 10 8.84 -10.74 -8.22
CA VAL A 10 8.28 -11.29 -6.96
C VAL A 10 8.96 -10.67 -5.73
N ILE A 11 10.27 -10.53 -5.76
CA ILE A 11 11.04 -10.07 -4.59
C ILE A 11 10.81 -8.59 -4.29
N LEU A 12 10.73 -7.72 -5.29
CA LEU A 12 10.54 -6.28 -5.08
C LEU A 12 9.20 -5.95 -4.38
N PRO A 13 8.05 -6.52 -4.77
CA PRO A 13 6.81 -6.34 -4.03
C PRO A 13 6.87 -6.84 -2.58
N LEU A 14 7.54 -7.97 -2.32
CA LEU A 14 7.72 -8.49 -0.97
C LEU A 14 8.57 -7.56 -0.10
N LEU A 15 9.68 -7.03 -0.63
CA LEU A 15 10.49 -6.04 0.06
C LEU A 15 9.71 -4.75 0.34
N SER A 16 8.91 -4.31 -0.62
CA SER A 16 8.04 -3.15 -0.46
C SER A 16 7.00 -3.37 0.65
N ALA A 17 6.35 -4.53 0.67
CA ALA A 17 5.39 -4.88 1.71
C ALA A 17 6.04 -4.95 3.11
N PHE A 18 7.24 -5.51 3.20
CA PHE A 18 8.02 -5.54 4.43
C PHE A 18 8.40 -4.14 4.90
N ALA A 19 8.90 -3.29 4.00
CA ALA A 19 9.25 -1.90 4.32
C ALA A 19 8.02 -1.10 4.78
N TRP A 20 6.86 -1.31 4.14
CA TRP A 20 5.59 -0.73 4.56
C TRP A 20 5.20 -1.15 5.98
N ALA A 21 5.23 -2.45 6.27
CA ALA A 21 4.91 -2.98 7.59
C ALA A 21 5.86 -2.43 8.67
N LEU A 22 7.16 -2.37 8.37
CA LEU A 22 8.16 -1.78 9.24
C LEU A 22 7.87 -0.29 9.51
N GLY A 23 7.50 0.46 8.48
CA GLY A 23 7.11 1.86 8.59
C GLY A 23 5.94 2.08 9.56
N ILE A 24 4.92 1.23 9.50
CA ILE A 24 3.78 1.26 10.44
C ILE A 24 4.26 1.07 11.89
N VAL A 25 5.12 0.07 12.13
CA VAL A 25 5.65 -0.22 13.47
C VAL A 25 6.50 0.93 13.99
N VAL A 26 7.39 1.45 13.15
CA VAL A 26 8.28 2.59 13.49
C VAL A 26 7.46 3.80 13.86
N GLN A 27 6.48 4.17 13.04
CA GLN A 27 5.62 5.32 13.29
C GLN A 27 4.79 5.19 14.56
N LYS A 28 4.35 3.97 14.90
CA LYS A 28 3.63 3.72 16.15
C LYS A 28 4.55 3.73 17.39
N LYS A 29 5.78 3.27 17.25
CA LYS A 29 6.75 3.24 18.35
C LYS A 29 7.36 4.60 18.64
N TRP A 30 7.59 5.39 17.59
CA TRP A 30 8.13 6.75 17.65
C TRP A 30 7.21 7.70 16.86
N PRO A 31 6.07 8.09 17.45
CA PRO A 31 5.15 9.00 16.79
C PRO A 31 5.83 10.34 16.54
N ILE A 32 5.67 10.84 15.31
CA ILE A 32 6.15 12.17 14.95
C ILE A 32 5.14 13.17 15.49
N GLU A 33 5.58 14.01 16.40
CA GLU A 33 4.77 15.13 16.90
C GLU A 33 4.66 16.20 15.81
N GLY A 34 3.45 16.61 15.47
CA GLY A 34 3.20 17.64 14.48
C GLY A 34 1.93 17.44 13.65
N ASP A 35 1.77 18.28 12.64
CA ASP A 35 0.65 18.21 11.72
C ASP A 35 0.77 16.97 10.79
N PRO A 36 -0.24 16.07 10.79
CA PRO A 36 -0.26 14.91 9.90
C PRO A 36 -0.13 15.26 8.42
N VAL A 37 -0.65 16.41 7.99
CA VAL A 37 -0.57 16.87 6.60
C VAL A 37 0.89 17.19 6.25
N ALA A 38 1.58 17.95 7.11
CA ALA A 38 2.99 18.27 6.91
C ALA A 38 3.86 17.00 6.91
N THR A 39 3.63 16.09 7.87
CA THR A 39 4.35 14.81 7.95
C THR A 39 4.16 13.98 6.67
N THR A 40 2.92 13.87 6.18
CA THR A 40 2.63 13.20 4.91
C THR A 40 3.34 13.87 3.74
N GLY A 41 3.31 15.21 3.69
CA GLY A 41 3.99 15.98 2.64
C GLY A 41 5.50 15.70 2.60
N TYR A 42 6.16 15.70 3.75
CA TYR A 42 7.60 15.37 3.82
C TYR A 42 7.90 13.94 3.39
N GLN A 43 7.08 12.96 3.78
CA GLN A 43 7.28 11.57 3.35
C GLN A 43 7.13 11.42 1.84
N LEU A 44 6.12 12.04 1.24
CA LEU A 44 5.92 12.02 -0.21
C LEU A 44 7.06 12.75 -0.95
N LEU A 45 7.54 13.86 -0.41
CA LEU A 45 8.68 14.60 -0.97
C LEU A 45 9.95 13.75 -0.97
N ILE A 46 10.27 13.10 0.14
CA ILE A 46 11.42 12.20 0.22
C ILE A 46 11.28 11.05 -0.78
N GLY A 47 10.09 10.45 -0.88
CA GLY A 47 9.80 9.40 -1.86
C GLY A 47 9.99 9.89 -3.29
N ALA A 48 9.55 11.10 -3.62
CA ALA A 48 9.74 11.71 -4.93
C ALA A 48 11.22 11.94 -5.26
N VAL A 49 12.01 12.45 -4.31
CA VAL A 49 13.47 12.62 -4.48
C VAL A 49 14.16 11.30 -4.77
N ILE A 50 13.81 10.24 -4.02
CA ILE A 50 14.36 8.89 -4.25
C ILE A 50 13.94 8.37 -5.62
N ALA A 51 12.68 8.54 -6.02
CA ALA A 51 12.20 8.10 -7.32
C ALA A 51 12.92 8.82 -8.48
N ILE A 52 13.13 10.13 -8.37
CA ILE A 52 13.89 10.91 -9.34
C ILE A 52 15.34 10.42 -9.42
N PHE A 53 15.98 10.17 -8.28
CA PHE A 53 17.32 9.61 -8.25
C PHE A 53 17.38 8.24 -8.94
N CYS A 54 16.43 7.36 -8.67
CA CYS A 54 16.34 6.05 -9.35
C CYS A 54 16.14 6.19 -10.87
N LEU A 55 15.34 7.17 -11.31
CA LEU A 55 15.15 7.46 -12.73
C LEU A 55 16.49 7.77 -13.42
N PHE A 56 17.32 8.63 -12.82
CA PHE A 56 18.65 8.95 -13.34
C PHE A 56 19.61 7.75 -13.35
N VAL A 57 19.62 6.97 -12.27
CA VAL A 57 20.53 5.80 -12.15
C VAL A 57 20.15 4.69 -13.14
N THR A 58 18.85 4.49 -13.38
CA THR A 58 18.38 3.44 -14.31
C THR A 58 18.39 3.88 -15.76
N GLY A 59 18.68 5.16 -16.05
CA GLY A 59 18.72 5.69 -17.42
C GLY A 59 17.35 5.67 -18.11
N GLN A 60 16.26 5.63 -17.35
CA GLN A 60 14.91 5.68 -17.90
C GLN A 60 14.59 7.09 -18.39
N SER A 61 14.00 7.21 -19.58
CA SER A 61 13.49 8.48 -20.09
C SER A 61 12.04 8.68 -19.71
N LEU A 62 11.64 9.95 -19.59
CA LEU A 62 10.23 10.30 -19.51
C LEU A 62 9.53 9.99 -20.84
N PRO A 63 8.23 9.70 -20.85
CA PRO A 63 7.47 9.53 -22.08
C PRO A 63 7.57 10.77 -22.96
N ASP A 64 7.81 10.57 -24.26
CA ASP A 64 7.96 11.67 -25.24
C ASP A 64 6.65 12.44 -25.44
N GLU A 65 5.51 11.78 -25.23
CA GLU A 65 4.18 12.39 -25.36
C GLU A 65 3.31 12.15 -24.14
N LEU A 66 2.83 13.24 -23.55
CA LEU A 66 1.85 13.22 -22.47
C LEU A 66 0.48 13.61 -23.05
N SER A 67 -0.29 12.62 -23.48
CA SER A 67 -1.66 12.86 -23.96
C SER A 67 -2.58 13.34 -22.81
N GLY A 68 -3.69 14.03 -23.15
CA GLY A 68 -4.65 14.52 -22.17
C GLY A 68 -5.16 13.44 -21.19
N PRO A 69 -5.56 12.23 -21.67
CA PRO A 69 -5.93 11.12 -20.79
C PRO A 69 -4.82 10.70 -19.83
N VAL A 70 -3.57 10.68 -20.26
CA VAL A 70 -2.42 10.35 -19.42
C VAL A 70 -2.22 11.40 -18.34
N LEU A 71 -2.30 12.69 -18.69
CA LEU A 71 -2.22 13.77 -17.69
C LEU A 71 -3.37 13.71 -16.70
N GLY A 72 -4.58 13.40 -17.13
CA GLY A 72 -5.74 13.18 -16.27
C GLY A 72 -5.54 12.02 -15.29
N ALA A 73 -4.99 10.90 -15.77
CA ALA A 73 -4.65 9.75 -14.93
C ALA A 73 -3.56 10.09 -13.91
N PHE A 74 -2.53 10.84 -14.29
CA PHE A 74 -1.50 11.33 -13.36
C PHE A 74 -2.09 12.25 -12.28
N ALA A 75 -2.92 13.22 -12.68
CA ALA A 75 -3.56 14.13 -11.74
C ALA A 75 -4.44 13.36 -10.73
N PHE A 76 -5.26 12.42 -11.21
CA PHE A 76 -6.04 11.54 -10.33
C PHE A 76 -5.14 10.71 -9.40
N HIS A 77 -4.05 10.15 -9.91
CA HIS A 77 -3.14 9.33 -9.11
C HIS A 77 -2.45 10.16 -8.02
N ILE A 78 -1.98 11.36 -8.35
CA ILE A 78 -1.28 12.24 -7.40
C ILE A 78 -2.25 12.77 -6.33
N ILE A 79 -3.38 13.33 -6.73
CA ILE A 79 -4.31 14.01 -5.82
C ILE A 79 -5.20 13.00 -5.09
N GLY A 80 -5.87 12.14 -5.82
CA GLY A 80 -6.85 11.19 -5.29
C GLY A 80 -6.19 9.97 -4.66
N ALA A 81 -5.52 9.16 -5.50
CA ALA A 81 -5.01 7.87 -5.06
C ALA A 81 -3.79 7.96 -4.13
N THR A 82 -2.95 8.99 -4.25
CA THR A 82 -1.78 9.14 -3.38
C THR A 82 -2.06 10.10 -2.23
N SER A 83 -2.20 11.39 -2.49
CA SER A 83 -2.26 12.39 -1.41
C SER A 83 -3.44 12.17 -0.47
N MET A 84 -4.65 11.98 -1.01
CA MET A 84 -5.86 11.78 -0.20
C MET A 84 -5.84 10.43 0.53
N ALA A 85 -5.41 9.36 -0.13
CA ALA A 85 -5.33 8.05 0.49
C ALA A 85 -4.30 8.02 1.63
N TYR A 86 -3.14 8.65 1.46
CA TYR A 86 -2.15 8.76 2.53
C TYR A 86 -2.66 9.57 3.74
N LEU A 87 -3.32 10.70 3.51
CA LEU A 87 -3.92 11.48 4.60
C LEU A 87 -4.96 10.67 5.39
N LEU A 88 -5.83 9.94 4.69
CA LEU A 88 -6.82 9.07 5.31
C LEU A 88 -6.13 7.92 6.07
N TRP A 89 -5.10 7.31 5.48
CA TRP A 89 -4.33 6.23 6.10
C TRP A 89 -3.66 6.68 7.40
N PHE A 90 -2.97 7.80 7.39
CA PHE A 90 -2.31 8.31 8.59
C PHE A 90 -3.31 8.74 9.66
N THR A 91 -4.47 9.26 9.26
CA THR A 91 -5.56 9.54 10.20
C THR A 91 -6.07 8.24 10.86
N ILE A 92 -6.23 7.16 10.09
CA ILE A 92 -6.61 5.84 10.62
C ILE A 92 -5.52 5.31 11.54
N LEU A 93 -4.26 5.39 11.12
CA LEU A 93 -3.12 4.91 11.89
C LEU A 93 -2.96 5.66 13.22
N ASP A 94 -3.19 6.96 13.22
CA ASP A 94 -3.11 7.79 14.43
C ASP A 94 -4.19 7.42 15.45
N ARG A 95 -5.41 7.21 14.99
CA ARG A 95 -6.58 6.94 15.84
C ARG A 95 -6.73 5.47 16.29
N ASN A 96 -5.98 4.55 15.69
CA ASN A 96 -6.11 3.11 15.95
C ASN A 96 -4.78 2.48 16.34
N SER A 97 -4.82 1.27 16.91
CA SER A 97 -3.63 0.47 17.12
C SER A 97 -3.02 0.02 15.77
N ALA A 98 -1.72 -0.24 15.73
CA ALA A 98 -1.06 -0.76 14.53
C ALA A 98 -1.72 -2.06 14.02
N SER A 99 -2.14 -2.93 14.94
CA SER A 99 -2.85 -4.17 14.61
C SER A 99 -4.20 -3.90 13.95
N THR A 100 -5.00 -2.97 14.49
CA THR A 100 -6.29 -2.59 13.90
C THR A 100 -6.11 -1.95 12.53
N SER A 101 -5.14 -1.06 12.38
CA SER A 101 -4.83 -0.42 11.09
C SER A 101 -4.38 -1.44 10.04
N ALA A 102 -3.53 -2.41 10.43
CA ALA A 102 -3.13 -3.49 9.55
C ALA A 102 -4.32 -4.36 9.10
N MET A 103 -5.28 -4.63 10.01
CA MET A 103 -6.49 -5.37 9.65
C MET A 103 -7.35 -4.63 8.61
N LEU A 104 -7.49 -3.32 8.73
CA LEU A 104 -8.23 -2.51 7.75
C LEU A 104 -7.60 -2.57 6.36
N SER A 105 -6.26 -2.76 6.29
CA SER A 105 -5.56 -2.91 5.01
C SER A 105 -5.96 -4.17 4.25
N PHE A 106 -6.52 -5.18 4.89
CA PHE A 106 -7.01 -6.37 4.20
C PHE A 106 -8.24 -6.11 3.30
N ALA A 107 -8.93 -4.99 3.50
CA ALA A 107 -9.98 -4.57 2.58
C ALA A 107 -9.43 -4.13 1.21
N VAL A 108 -8.18 -3.67 1.15
CA VAL A 108 -7.57 -3.12 -0.09
C VAL A 108 -7.51 -4.15 -1.22
N PRO A 109 -7.00 -5.39 -1.03
CA PRO A 109 -7.02 -6.40 -2.08
C PRO A 109 -8.44 -6.75 -2.55
N VAL A 110 -9.41 -6.78 -1.62
CA VAL A 110 -10.81 -7.09 -1.95
C VAL A 110 -11.38 -6.03 -2.89
N VAL A 111 -11.25 -4.76 -2.49
CA VAL A 111 -11.72 -3.63 -3.30
C VAL A 111 -10.97 -3.58 -4.63
N GLY A 112 -9.65 -3.82 -4.64
CA GLY A 112 -8.83 -3.82 -5.84
C GLY A 112 -9.30 -4.85 -6.87
N VAL A 113 -9.47 -6.11 -6.46
CA VAL A 113 -9.93 -7.19 -7.35
C VAL A 113 -11.34 -6.92 -7.86
N LEU A 114 -12.28 -6.53 -6.98
CA LEU A 114 -13.64 -6.22 -7.38
C LEU A 114 -13.68 -5.03 -8.37
N SER A 115 -12.87 -4.00 -8.13
CA SER A 115 -12.78 -2.86 -9.04
C SER A 115 -12.22 -3.26 -10.41
N ALA A 116 -11.18 -4.10 -10.45
CA ALA A 116 -10.60 -4.60 -11.69
C ALA A 116 -11.63 -5.43 -12.50
N MET A 117 -12.37 -6.30 -11.83
CA MET A 117 -13.44 -7.07 -12.47
C MET A 117 -14.55 -6.19 -13.02
N LEU A 118 -15.01 -5.20 -12.26
CA LEU A 118 -16.16 -4.37 -12.62
C LEU A 118 -15.83 -3.28 -13.65
N LEU A 119 -14.64 -2.64 -13.53
CA LEU A 119 -14.27 -1.49 -14.33
C LEU A 119 -13.48 -1.87 -15.59
N VAL A 120 -12.65 -2.90 -15.50
CA VAL A 120 -11.74 -3.29 -16.58
C VAL A 120 -12.18 -4.60 -17.23
N GLY A 121 -13.12 -5.32 -16.61
CA GLY A 121 -13.59 -6.64 -17.08
C GLY A 121 -12.56 -7.75 -16.86
N ASP A 122 -11.65 -7.54 -15.92
CA ASP A 122 -10.61 -8.52 -15.59
C ASP A 122 -11.22 -9.83 -15.09
N ARG A 123 -10.57 -10.94 -15.43
CA ARG A 123 -11.00 -12.29 -15.01
C ARG A 123 -9.88 -12.93 -14.19
N PRO A 124 -10.03 -12.97 -12.86
CA PRO A 124 -9.01 -13.54 -12.00
C PRO A 124 -8.78 -15.02 -12.35
N SER A 125 -7.52 -15.41 -12.42
CA SER A 125 -7.12 -16.79 -12.60
C SER A 125 -7.39 -17.62 -11.32
N LEU A 126 -7.32 -18.94 -11.41
CA LEU A 126 -7.42 -19.80 -10.23
C LEU A 126 -6.33 -19.50 -9.19
N ALA A 127 -5.13 -19.10 -9.65
CA ALA A 127 -4.04 -18.72 -8.75
C ALA A 127 -4.36 -17.42 -8.00
N ASP A 128 -4.97 -16.44 -8.67
CA ASP A 128 -5.40 -15.19 -8.05
C ASP A 128 -6.49 -15.44 -7.01
N ILE A 129 -7.46 -16.29 -7.32
CA ILE A 129 -8.52 -16.68 -6.38
C ILE A 129 -7.94 -17.40 -5.16
N ALA A 130 -6.98 -18.31 -5.35
CA ALA A 130 -6.32 -19.02 -4.26
C ALA A 130 -5.51 -18.06 -3.37
N GLY A 131 -4.75 -17.14 -3.99
CA GLY A 131 -4.00 -16.09 -3.27
C GLY A 131 -4.93 -15.19 -2.47
N PHE A 132 -6.03 -14.79 -3.06
CA PHE A 132 -7.05 -13.97 -2.42
C PHE A 132 -7.70 -14.67 -1.22
N ALA A 133 -8.07 -15.94 -1.38
CA ALA A 133 -8.59 -16.76 -0.28
C ALA A 133 -7.57 -16.88 0.87
N ALA A 134 -6.29 -17.08 0.55
CA ALA A 134 -5.23 -17.14 1.56
C ALA A 134 -5.09 -15.82 2.35
N ILE A 135 -5.19 -14.66 1.67
CA ILE A 135 -5.17 -13.34 2.33
C ILE A 135 -6.36 -13.19 3.28
N LEU A 136 -7.57 -13.55 2.84
CA LEU A 136 -8.77 -13.45 3.69
C LEU A 136 -8.71 -14.41 4.89
N LEU A 137 -8.19 -15.61 4.72
CA LEU A 137 -7.97 -16.55 5.82
C LEU A 137 -6.96 -16.00 6.83
N ALA A 138 -5.83 -15.44 6.37
CA ALA A 138 -4.83 -14.82 7.22
C ALA A 138 -5.43 -13.63 8.00
N ALA A 139 -6.24 -12.79 7.35
CA ALA A 139 -6.96 -11.69 7.98
C ALA A 139 -7.91 -12.18 9.08
N GLY A 140 -8.69 -13.22 8.81
CA GLY A 140 -9.61 -13.82 9.77
C GLY A 140 -8.90 -14.40 11.00
N LEU A 141 -7.79 -15.09 10.79
CA LEU A 141 -6.95 -15.64 11.86
C LEU A 141 -6.32 -14.52 12.72
N ALA A 142 -5.79 -13.47 12.08
CA ALA A 142 -5.24 -12.32 12.78
C ALA A 142 -6.28 -11.59 13.62
N MET A 143 -7.49 -11.42 13.09
CA MET A 143 -8.61 -10.82 13.83
C MET A 143 -9.01 -11.66 15.03
N LYS A 144 -9.13 -12.97 14.87
CA LYS A 144 -9.45 -13.90 15.97
C LYS A 144 -8.39 -13.82 17.08
N ALA A 145 -7.10 -13.82 16.73
CA ALA A 145 -6.01 -13.68 17.68
C ALA A 145 -6.06 -12.36 18.46
N SER A 146 -6.37 -11.25 17.77
CA SER A 146 -6.49 -9.92 18.39
C SER A 146 -7.67 -9.86 19.38
N LEU A 147 -8.81 -10.42 19.03
CA LEU A 147 -9.98 -10.48 19.91
C LEU A 147 -9.70 -11.34 21.16
N ALA A 148 -9.02 -12.46 21.00
CA ALA A 148 -8.60 -13.32 22.12
C ALA A 148 -7.69 -12.57 23.11
N GLN A 149 -6.71 -11.81 22.61
CA GLN A 149 -5.84 -10.99 23.44
C GLN A 149 -6.58 -9.87 24.17
N ALA A 150 -7.57 -9.25 23.52
CA ALA A 150 -8.39 -8.20 24.14
C ALA A 150 -9.25 -8.73 25.29
N SER A 151 -9.75 -9.97 25.19
CA SER A 151 -10.53 -10.61 26.25
C SER A 151 -9.68 -10.94 27.49
N THR A 152 -8.44 -11.41 27.26
CA THR A 152 -7.50 -11.75 28.35
C THR A 152 -7.01 -10.52 29.14
N ARG A 153 -7.02 -9.34 28.54
CA ARG A 153 -6.62 -8.08 29.21
C ARG A 153 -7.73 -7.45 30.06
N ARG A 154 -8.97 -7.90 29.91
CA ARG A 154 -10.15 -7.36 30.62
C ARG A 154 -10.59 -8.22 31.79
N GLY A 155 -10.08 -9.42 31.94
CA GLY A 155 -10.25 -10.32 33.10
C GLY A 155 -9.06 -10.27 34.02
#